data_b3f5dc4b42ea0e73723f9971b128b255
#
_entry.id   b3f5dc4b42ea0e73723f9971b128b255
#
_cell.length_a   1.000
_cell.length_b   1.000
_cell.length_c   1.000
_cell.angle_alpha   90.00
_cell.angle_beta   90.00
_cell.angle_gamma   90.00
#
_symmetry.space_group_name_H-M   'P 1'
#
loop_
_entity.id
_entity.type
_entity.pdbx_description
1 polymer ?
#
loop_
_entity_poly.entity_id
_entity_poly.type
_entity_poly.pdbx_seq_one_letter_code
_entity_poly.pdbx_strand_id
1 'polypeptide(L)'
;RNLQGIHNQELEAKDKEISRLNTLHEKAFKWFPMLKEMLRMEKLCAAIGFTKEMIESLLTKKEAIRCNGRIYSEEHRRKFDIKNDIFKVEKNPTDDSKLILTINKQSIDEWFKEQWNKLRQSLRQSAEEPRKNRGFKL
;
A
#
# COMPACT_ATOMS: atom_id res chain seq x y z
N ARG A 1 13.64 39.33 -27.49
CA ARG A 1 12.29 39.82 -27.26
C ARG A 1 11.22 38.84 -27.76
N ASN A 2 11.36 38.38 -29.00
CA ASN A 2 10.46 37.38 -29.55
C ASN A 2 10.63 36.03 -28.86
N LEU A 3 11.83 35.70 -28.46
CA LEU A 3 12.11 34.47 -27.72
C LEU A 3 11.38 34.43 -26.36
N GLN A 4 11.34 35.58 -25.68
CA GLN A 4 10.62 35.68 -24.41
C GLN A 4 9.12 35.50 -24.61
N GLY A 5 8.53 36.07 -25.65
CA GLY A 5 7.13 35.92 -25.96
C GLY A 5 6.75 34.48 -26.28
N ILE A 6 7.58 33.80 -27.05
CA ILE A 6 7.37 32.39 -27.39
C ILE A 6 7.46 31.51 -26.14
N HIS A 7 8.45 31.77 -25.30
CA HIS A 7 8.62 31.02 -24.04
C HIS A 7 7.42 31.15 -23.13
N ASN A 8 6.89 32.37 -22.97
CA ASN A 8 5.69 32.60 -22.14
C ASN A 8 4.47 31.89 -22.70
N GLN A 9 4.28 31.86 -24.01
CA GLN A 9 3.19 31.15 -24.67
C GLN A 9 3.27 29.65 -24.42
N GLU A 10 4.46 29.08 -24.46
CA GLU A 10 4.67 27.66 -24.17
C GLU A 10 4.31 27.31 -22.72
N LEU A 11 4.70 28.14 -21.77
CA LEU A 11 4.37 27.97 -20.36
C LEU A 11 2.87 28.04 -20.12
N GLU A 12 2.17 29.00 -20.74
CA GLU A 12 0.72 29.12 -20.63
C GLU A 12 0.02 27.90 -21.20
N ALA A 13 0.49 27.38 -22.33
CA ALA A 13 -0.08 26.18 -22.93
C ALA A 13 0.07 24.96 -22.02
N LYS A 14 1.23 24.79 -21.39
CA LYS A 14 1.47 23.71 -20.44
C LYS A 14 0.58 23.82 -19.19
N ASP A 15 0.43 25.03 -18.67
CA ASP A 15 -0.44 25.27 -17.49
C ASP A 15 -1.88 24.95 -17.82
N LYS A 16 -2.39 25.32 -18.99
CA LYS A 16 -3.74 24.98 -19.45
C LYS A 16 -3.92 23.48 -19.58
N GLU A 17 -2.91 22.78 -20.10
CA GLU A 17 -2.94 21.33 -20.27
C GLU A 17 -3.02 20.62 -18.92
N ILE A 18 -2.21 21.05 -17.94
CA ILE A 18 -2.24 20.50 -16.59
C ILE A 18 -3.60 20.72 -15.93
N SER A 19 -4.15 21.93 -16.05
CA SER A 19 -5.49 22.26 -15.50
C SER A 19 -6.58 21.39 -16.13
N ARG A 20 -6.51 21.17 -17.45
CA ARG A 20 -7.47 20.32 -18.13
C ARG A 20 -7.40 18.88 -17.66
N LEU A 21 -6.19 18.32 -17.49
CA LEU A 21 -5.99 16.96 -17.00
C LEU A 21 -6.50 16.81 -15.57
N ASN A 22 -6.23 17.77 -14.70
CA ASN A 22 -6.75 17.76 -13.34
C ASN A 22 -8.29 17.78 -13.31
N THR A 23 -8.90 18.59 -14.16
CA THR A 23 -10.36 18.65 -14.27
C THR A 23 -10.93 17.32 -14.75
N LEU A 24 -10.29 16.68 -15.73
CA LEU A 24 -10.70 15.36 -16.21
C LEU A 24 -10.62 14.30 -15.12
N HIS A 25 -9.54 14.31 -14.31
CA HIS A 25 -9.40 13.40 -13.19
C HIS A 25 -10.51 13.62 -12.14
N GLU A 26 -10.79 14.85 -11.81
CA GLU A 26 -11.87 15.18 -10.87
C GLU A 26 -13.23 14.68 -11.38
N LYS A 27 -13.53 14.88 -12.64
CA LYS A 27 -14.76 14.37 -13.27
C LYS A 27 -14.81 12.85 -13.25
N ALA A 28 -13.69 12.20 -13.59
CA ALA A 28 -13.60 10.75 -13.58
C ALA A 28 -13.88 10.18 -12.19
N PHE A 29 -13.31 10.78 -11.14
CA PHE A 29 -13.55 10.36 -9.76
C PHE A 29 -14.98 10.59 -9.33
N LYS A 30 -15.61 11.67 -9.82
CA LYS A 30 -17.00 11.97 -9.52
C LYS A 30 -17.96 10.94 -10.16
N TRP A 31 -17.68 10.57 -11.42
CA TRP A 31 -18.51 9.62 -12.14
C TRP A 31 -18.21 8.17 -11.81
N PHE A 32 -16.97 7.87 -11.42
CA PHE A 32 -16.52 6.53 -11.09
C PHE A 32 -15.82 6.51 -9.72
N PRO A 33 -16.59 6.58 -8.64
CA PRO A 33 -15.99 6.60 -7.30
C PRO A 33 -15.05 5.42 -7.02
N MET A 34 -15.35 4.27 -7.61
CA MET A 34 -14.52 3.08 -7.46
C MET A 34 -13.12 3.26 -8.08
N LEU A 35 -13.00 4.12 -9.09
CA LEU A 35 -11.69 4.43 -9.68
C LEU A 35 -10.74 5.05 -8.66
N LYS A 36 -11.24 5.96 -7.83
CA LYS A 36 -10.46 6.58 -6.76
C LYS A 36 -9.97 5.51 -5.77
N GLU A 37 -10.85 4.58 -5.41
CA GLU A 37 -10.50 3.48 -4.51
C GLU A 37 -9.46 2.55 -5.14
N MET A 38 -9.59 2.24 -6.42
CA MET A 38 -8.62 1.40 -7.13
C MET A 38 -7.24 2.06 -7.15
N LEU A 39 -7.18 3.37 -7.38
CA LEU A 39 -5.91 4.11 -7.34
C LEU A 39 -5.32 4.13 -5.94
N ARG A 40 -6.16 4.26 -4.92
CA ARG A 40 -5.71 4.19 -3.52
C ARG A 40 -5.12 2.81 -3.21
N MET A 41 -5.78 1.74 -3.65
CA MET A 41 -5.29 0.38 -3.48
C MET A 41 -3.99 0.14 -4.25
N GLU A 42 -3.89 0.68 -5.46
CA GLU A 42 -2.67 0.58 -6.26
C GLU A 42 -1.47 1.20 -5.52
N LYS A 43 -1.67 2.38 -4.94
CA LYS A 43 -0.62 3.04 -4.16
C LYS A 43 -0.25 2.24 -2.92
N LEU A 44 -1.25 1.69 -2.23
CA LEU A 44 -1.04 0.86 -1.05
C LEU A 44 -0.23 -0.38 -1.40
N CYS A 45 -0.60 -1.08 -2.46
CA CYS A 45 0.10 -2.29 -2.89
C CYS A 45 1.53 -1.98 -3.32
N ALA A 46 1.75 -0.86 -4.00
CA ALA A 46 3.09 -0.42 -4.38
C ALA A 46 3.94 -0.10 -3.16
N ALA A 47 3.37 0.53 -2.15
CA ALA A 47 4.06 0.86 -0.91
C ALA A 47 4.46 -0.39 -0.13
N ILE A 48 3.63 -1.44 -0.18
CA ILE A 48 3.92 -2.73 0.43
C ILE A 48 5.10 -3.43 -0.28
N GLY A 49 5.27 -3.18 -1.56
CA GLY A 49 6.35 -3.75 -2.35
C GLY A 49 5.91 -4.66 -3.49
N PHE A 50 4.63 -4.62 -3.86
CA PHE A 50 4.12 -5.43 -4.97
C PHE A 50 4.58 -4.87 -6.31
N THR A 51 4.81 -5.76 -7.27
CA THR A 51 5.12 -5.38 -8.64
C THR A 51 3.85 -4.93 -9.37
N LYS A 52 4.04 -4.26 -10.51
CA LYS A 52 2.91 -3.83 -11.34
C LYS A 52 2.05 -5.01 -11.78
N GLU A 53 2.68 -6.13 -12.10
CA GLU A 53 1.98 -7.35 -12.52
C GLU A 53 1.11 -7.91 -11.40
N MET A 54 1.63 -7.91 -10.18
CA MET A 54 0.88 -8.36 -9.00
C MET A 54 -0.31 -7.45 -8.73
N ILE A 55 -0.09 -6.13 -8.81
CA ILE A 55 -1.15 -5.14 -8.61
C ILE A 55 -2.23 -5.30 -9.68
N GLU A 56 -1.84 -5.49 -10.94
CA GLU A 56 -2.78 -5.70 -12.03
C GLU A 56 -3.63 -6.96 -11.80
N SER A 57 -3.02 -8.05 -11.37
CA SER A 57 -3.75 -9.28 -11.05
C SER A 57 -4.77 -9.06 -9.94
N LEU A 58 -4.40 -8.30 -8.91
CA LEU A 58 -5.29 -8.03 -7.80
C LEU A 58 -6.45 -7.09 -8.16
N LEU A 59 -6.16 -6.02 -8.89
CA LEU A 59 -7.13 -4.96 -9.15
C LEU A 59 -7.90 -5.15 -10.44
N THR A 60 -7.22 -5.51 -11.52
CA THR A 60 -7.84 -5.63 -12.85
C THR A 60 -8.46 -7.00 -13.06
N LYS A 61 -7.72 -8.04 -12.78
CA LYS A 61 -8.19 -9.42 -12.94
C LYS A 61 -8.99 -9.91 -11.74
N LYS A 62 -8.91 -9.19 -10.62
CA LYS A 62 -9.60 -9.52 -9.36
C LYS A 62 -9.29 -10.93 -8.88
N GLU A 63 -8.05 -11.35 -9.07
CA GLU A 63 -7.58 -12.66 -8.66
C GLU A 63 -6.83 -12.58 -7.34
N ALA A 64 -6.88 -13.64 -6.56
CA ALA A 64 -6.03 -13.78 -5.41
C ALA A 64 -4.62 -14.15 -5.87
N ILE A 65 -3.60 -13.58 -5.23
CA ILE A 65 -2.22 -13.90 -5.52
C ILE A 65 -1.54 -14.52 -4.30
N ARG A 66 -0.62 -15.41 -4.56
CA ARG A 66 0.18 -16.05 -3.51
C ARG A 66 1.60 -15.51 -3.59
N CYS A 67 2.10 -15.03 -2.46
CA CYS A 67 3.39 -14.36 -2.42
C CYS A 67 4.31 -14.91 -1.34
N ASN A 68 5.60 -14.88 -1.64
CA ASN A 68 6.68 -15.16 -0.70
C ASN A 68 7.61 -13.96 -0.65
N GLY A 69 8.27 -13.75 0.48
CA GLY A 69 9.28 -12.72 0.60
C GLY A 69 9.00 -11.79 1.78
N ARG A 70 9.08 -10.49 1.52
CA ARG A 70 8.87 -9.48 2.56
C ARG A 70 7.95 -8.39 2.04
N ILE A 71 7.07 -7.92 2.93
CA ILE A 71 6.22 -6.77 2.67
C ILE A 71 6.52 -5.68 3.69
N TYR A 72 6.38 -4.43 3.24
CA TYR A 72 6.72 -3.27 4.05
C TYR A 72 5.46 -2.66 4.68
N SER A 73 5.53 -2.37 5.99
CA SER A 73 4.50 -1.63 6.70
C SER A 73 4.96 -0.20 6.94
N GLU A 74 4.26 0.77 6.37
CA GLU A 74 4.56 2.18 6.59
C GLU A 74 4.26 2.60 8.03
N GLU A 75 3.20 2.05 8.62
CA GLU A 75 2.80 2.34 9.98
C GLU A 75 3.88 1.95 10.98
N HIS A 76 4.46 0.78 10.80
CA HIS A 76 5.49 0.25 11.69
C HIS A 76 6.91 0.50 11.20
N ARG A 77 7.06 1.04 9.99
CA ARG A 77 8.33 1.36 9.33
C ARG A 77 9.30 0.19 9.31
N ARG A 78 8.78 -0.98 8.99
CA ARG A 78 9.60 -2.19 8.88
C ARG A 78 8.98 -3.20 7.94
N LYS A 79 9.81 -4.15 7.53
CA LYS A 79 9.39 -5.25 6.67
C LYS A 79 9.00 -6.46 7.53
N PHE A 80 8.00 -7.18 7.06
CA PHE A 80 7.57 -8.43 7.67
C PHE A 80 7.67 -9.55 6.65
N ASP A 81 8.12 -10.73 7.10
CA ASP A 81 8.23 -11.89 6.23
C ASP A 81 6.87 -12.50 5.94
N ILE A 82 6.69 -12.89 4.68
CA ILE A 82 5.50 -13.63 4.24
C ILE A 82 5.94 -14.92 3.57
N LYS A 83 5.14 -15.97 3.74
CA LYS A 83 5.45 -17.28 3.19
C LYS A 83 4.18 -17.94 2.70
N ASN A 84 4.03 -18.04 1.37
CA ASN A 84 2.84 -18.61 0.73
C ASN A 84 1.53 -17.96 1.18
N ASP A 85 1.57 -16.69 1.54
CA ASP A 85 0.38 -15.98 1.97
C ASP A 85 -0.43 -15.53 0.77
N ILE A 86 -1.76 -15.60 0.90
CA ILE A 86 -2.69 -15.29 -0.18
C ILE A 86 -3.22 -13.87 0.01
N PHE A 87 -3.00 -13.03 -1.00
CA PHE A 87 -3.48 -11.65 -1.01
C PHE A 87 -4.66 -11.52 -1.96
N LYS A 88 -5.63 -10.72 -1.56
CA LYS A 88 -6.78 -10.42 -2.39
C LYS A 88 -7.31 -9.03 -2.06
N VAL A 89 -7.79 -8.32 -3.07
CA VAL A 89 -8.49 -7.03 -2.86
C VAL A 89 -9.98 -7.32 -2.85
N GLU A 90 -10.63 -6.95 -1.76
CA GLU A 90 -12.06 -7.20 -1.55
C GLU A 90 -12.77 -5.90 -1.18
N LYS A 91 -14.09 -5.91 -1.29
CA LYS A 91 -14.89 -4.79 -0.80
C LYS A 91 -14.87 -4.79 0.72
N ASN A 92 -14.82 -3.60 1.30
CA ASN A 92 -14.84 -3.46 2.75
C ASN A 92 -16.19 -3.96 3.28
N PRO A 93 -16.22 -4.88 4.26
CA PRO A 93 -17.47 -5.42 4.80
C PRO A 93 -18.40 -4.36 5.40
N THR A 94 -17.83 -3.26 5.90
CA THR A 94 -18.61 -2.19 6.52
C THR A 94 -18.96 -1.06 5.57
N ASP A 95 -18.29 -0.98 4.40
CA ASP A 95 -18.50 0.09 3.43
C ASP A 95 -18.18 -0.41 2.02
N ASP A 96 -19.23 -0.75 1.26
CA ASP A 96 -19.10 -1.29 -0.09
C ASP A 96 -18.43 -0.32 -1.06
N SER A 97 -18.38 0.96 -0.74
CA SER A 97 -17.73 1.96 -1.59
C SER A 97 -16.20 1.95 -1.45
N LYS A 98 -15.66 1.20 -0.50
CA LYS A 98 -14.24 1.12 -0.23
C LYS A 98 -13.71 -0.28 -0.50
N LEU A 99 -12.41 -0.34 -0.83
CA LEU A 99 -11.69 -1.59 -1.03
C LEU A 99 -10.71 -1.81 0.10
N ILE A 100 -10.45 -3.06 0.43
CA ILE A 100 -9.42 -3.45 1.38
C ILE A 100 -8.53 -4.51 0.77
N LEU A 101 -7.27 -4.48 1.14
CA LEU A 101 -6.33 -5.54 0.81
C LEU A 101 -6.36 -6.56 1.96
N THR A 102 -6.55 -7.82 1.62
CA THR A 102 -6.57 -8.90 2.61
C THR A 102 -5.38 -9.84 2.41
N ILE A 103 -4.92 -10.39 3.50
CA ILE A 103 -3.90 -11.43 3.53
C ILE A 103 -4.48 -12.61 4.31
N ASN A 104 -4.63 -13.76 3.65
CA ASN A 104 -5.28 -14.94 4.24
C ASN A 104 -6.67 -14.61 4.81
N LYS A 105 -7.43 -13.78 4.08
CA LYS A 105 -8.79 -13.33 4.44
C LYS A 105 -8.86 -12.34 5.61
N GLN A 106 -7.73 -11.89 6.11
CA GLN A 106 -7.64 -10.89 7.17
C GLN A 106 -7.21 -9.55 6.56
N SER A 107 -7.73 -8.43 7.07
CA SER A 107 -7.28 -7.13 6.55
C SER A 107 -5.79 -6.96 6.79
N ILE A 108 -5.10 -6.30 5.83
CA ILE A 108 -3.65 -6.13 5.91
C ILE A 108 -3.23 -5.34 7.16
N ASP A 109 -4.04 -4.37 7.55
CA ASP A 109 -3.76 -3.55 8.74
C ASP A 109 -3.81 -4.39 10.02
N GLU A 110 -4.79 -5.26 10.14
CA GLU A 110 -4.90 -6.19 11.27
C GLU A 110 -3.76 -7.19 11.28
N TRP A 111 -3.39 -7.69 10.10
CA TRP A 111 -2.28 -8.62 9.97
C TRP A 111 -0.96 -7.96 10.42
N PHE A 112 -0.70 -6.73 10.02
CA PHE A 112 0.48 -5.99 10.45
C PHE A 112 0.50 -5.78 11.97
N LYS A 113 -0.63 -5.43 12.56
CA LYS A 113 -0.75 -5.28 14.02
C LYS A 113 -0.44 -6.59 14.74
N GLU A 114 -0.96 -7.67 14.22
CA GLU A 114 -0.72 -9.01 14.78
C GLU A 114 0.75 -9.39 14.71
N GLN A 115 1.39 -9.18 13.56
CA GLN A 115 2.81 -9.46 13.40
C GLN A 115 3.67 -8.56 14.29
N TRP A 116 3.30 -7.30 14.40
CA TRP A 116 3.98 -6.36 15.29
C TRP A 116 3.91 -6.79 16.74
N ASN A 117 2.74 -7.21 17.19
CA ASN A 117 2.55 -7.69 18.56
C ASN A 117 3.35 -8.96 18.82
N LYS A 118 3.38 -9.88 17.88
CA LYS A 118 4.18 -11.11 17.99
C LYS A 118 5.66 -10.77 18.09
N LEU A 119 6.12 -9.83 17.28
CA LEU A 119 7.50 -9.39 17.30
C LEU A 119 7.86 -8.75 18.64
N ARG A 120 7.00 -7.90 19.15
CA ARG A 120 7.23 -7.26 20.46
C ARG A 120 7.33 -8.27 21.58
N GLN A 121 6.46 -9.26 21.59
CA GLN A 121 6.50 -10.34 22.57
C GLN A 121 7.78 -11.15 22.45
N SER A 122 8.19 -11.47 21.24
CA SER A 122 9.43 -12.19 20.97
C SER A 122 10.64 -11.41 21.47
N LEU A 123 10.68 -10.11 21.22
CA LEU A 123 11.76 -9.25 21.71
C LEU A 123 11.80 -9.19 23.23
N ARG A 124 10.65 -9.14 23.87
CA ARG A 124 10.56 -9.17 25.34
C ARG A 124 11.13 -10.45 25.90
N GLN A 125 10.71 -11.58 25.36
CA GLN A 125 11.21 -12.88 25.80
C GLN A 125 12.70 -13.01 25.60
N SER A 126 13.21 -12.57 24.48
CA SER A 126 14.65 -12.57 24.19
C SER A 126 15.44 -11.70 25.15
N ALA A 127 14.85 -10.57 25.56
CA ALA A 127 15.51 -9.68 26.53
C ALA A 127 15.52 -10.28 27.94
N GLU A 128 14.46 -10.96 28.35
CA GLU A 128 14.35 -11.56 29.66
C GLU A 128 15.23 -12.80 29.82
N GLU A 129 15.20 -13.71 28.87
CA GLU A 129 15.97 -14.94 28.91
C GLU A 129 17.48 -14.72 29.03
N PRO A 130 18.11 -13.87 28.24
CA PRO A 130 19.53 -13.60 28.40
C PRO A 130 19.93 -13.03 29.77
N ARG A 131 19.05 -12.21 30.36
CA ARG A 131 19.28 -11.67 31.67
C ARG A 131 19.30 -12.74 32.74
N LYS A 132 18.36 -13.65 32.72
CA LYS A 132 18.30 -14.78 33.63
C LYS A 132 19.53 -15.66 33.49
N ASN A 133 19.93 -15.93 32.27
CA ASN A 133 21.12 -16.74 31.99
C ASN A 133 22.38 -16.06 32.49
N ARG A 134 22.48 -14.76 32.34
CA ARG A 134 23.64 -14.01 32.84
C ARG A 134 23.71 -14.06 34.36
N GLY A 135 22.53 -13.93 34.99
CA GLY A 135 22.45 -13.98 36.44
C GLY A 135 23.05 -15.25 37.01
N PHE A 136 22.75 -16.36 36.38
CA PHE A 136 23.26 -17.61 36.92
C PHE A 136 24.71 -17.89 36.50
N LYS A 137 25.23 -17.31 35.48
CA LYS A 137 26.61 -17.44 35.09
C LYS A 137 27.54 -16.68 36.02
N LEU A 138 27.02 -15.66 36.58
CA LEU A 138 27.77 -14.87 37.53
C LEU A 138 27.77 -15.49 38.91
#